data_223cfcf9181ff90f5f68634f43575f37
#
_entry.id   223cfcf9181ff90f5f68634f43575f37
#
_cell.length_a   1.000
_cell.length_b   1.000
_cell.length_c   1.000
_cell.angle_alpha   90.00
_cell.angle_beta   90.00
_cell.angle_gamma   90.00
#
_symmetry.space_group_name_H-M   'P 1'
#
loop_
_entity.id
_entity.type
_entity.pdbx_description
1 polymer ?
#
loop_
_entity_poly.entity_id
_entity_poly.type
_entity_poly.pdbx_seq_one_letter_code
_entity_poly.pdbx_strand_id
1 'polypeptide(L)'
;SRAGVIASLEPIINTLKNESKKGKPIFGICTGAQILVESGLVPGTSDDQTSVALADNKRIKSGEVVGTGYYNAWSNLKLSVPQNSTAFTRHLSENEMINIPFAHAEGRFIIPDDLLEEMKTNDQTVFRYCDYNGKVSSEFPTNPNGSDYNLAAISNASGCLLYTSPSPRDNRV
;
A
#
# COMPACT_ATOMS: atom_id res chain seq x y z
N SER A 1 -9.35 4.16 -8.41
CA SER A 1 -10.69 4.34 -7.81
C SER A 1 -11.29 5.69 -8.20
N ARG A 2 -12.59 5.72 -8.53
CA ARG A 2 -13.27 6.95 -8.95
C ARG A 2 -13.26 8.04 -7.86
N ALA A 3 -13.41 7.65 -6.61
CA ALA A 3 -13.37 8.58 -5.47
C ALA A 3 -11.96 9.14 -5.24
N GLY A 4 -10.92 8.34 -5.40
CA GLY A 4 -9.53 8.76 -5.31
C GLY A 4 -9.17 9.80 -6.36
N VAL A 5 -9.55 9.56 -7.63
CA VAL A 5 -9.31 10.51 -8.73
C VAL A 5 -10.02 11.84 -8.49
N ILE A 6 -11.31 11.83 -8.12
CA ILE A 6 -12.04 13.07 -7.83
C ILE A 6 -11.36 13.85 -6.70
N ALA A 7 -11.05 13.19 -5.60
CA ALA A 7 -10.42 13.82 -4.45
C ALA A 7 -9.01 14.34 -4.75
N SER A 8 -8.25 13.69 -5.64
CA SER A 8 -6.91 14.15 -6.03
C SER A 8 -6.91 15.49 -6.80
N LEU A 9 -8.05 15.91 -7.32
CA LEU A 9 -8.23 17.19 -8.00
C LEU A 9 -8.64 18.35 -7.05
N GLU A 10 -8.94 18.03 -5.80
CA GLU A 10 -9.37 19.04 -4.83
C GLU A 10 -8.22 19.92 -4.34
N PRO A 11 -8.48 21.22 -4.04
CA PRO A 11 -7.44 22.17 -3.60
C PRO A 11 -6.67 21.71 -2.34
N ILE A 12 -7.27 20.87 -1.49
CA ILE A 12 -6.64 20.31 -0.30
C ILE A 12 -5.37 19.50 -0.61
N ILE A 13 -5.27 18.93 -1.80
CA ILE A 13 -4.08 18.19 -2.23
C ILE A 13 -2.84 19.07 -2.26
N ASN A 14 -2.97 20.32 -2.68
CA ASN A 14 -1.85 21.27 -2.63
C ASN A 14 -1.37 21.51 -1.20
N THR A 15 -2.30 21.57 -0.25
CA THR A 15 -1.96 21.66 1.18
C THR A 15 -1.23 20.41 1.65
N LEU A 16 -1.73 19.22 1.31
CA LEU A 16 -1.07 17.96 1.63
C LEU A 16 0.34 17.88 1.03
N LYS A 17 0.51 18.26 -0.23
CA LYS A 17 1.83 18.32 -0.89
C LYS A 17 2.79 19.25 -0.15
N ASN A 18 2.34 20.44 0.24
CA ASN A 18 3.14 21.40 0.98
C ASN A 18 3.51 20.91 2.39
N GLU A 19 2.57 20.31 3.12
CA GLU A 19 2.82 19.75 4.45
C GLU A 19 3.74 18.51 4.38
N SER A 20 3.60 17.68 3.37
CA SER A 20 4.50 16.56 3.10
C SER A 20 5.95 17.03 2.88
N LYS A 21 6.14 18.07 2.08
CA LYS A 21 7.47 18.68 1.85
C LYS A 21 8.12 19.24 3.13
N LYS A 22 7.32 19.60 4.13
CA LYS A 22 7.78 20.02 5.46
C LYS A 22 8.08 18.83 6.39
N GLY A 23 7.95 17.59 5.91
CA GLY A 23 8.18 16.37 6.68
C GLY A 23 7.03 15.99 7.63
N LYS A 24 5.82 16.56 7.44
CA LYS A 24 4.67 16.19 8.27
C LYS A 24 4.22 14.77 7.96
N PRO A 25 4.08 13.89 8.97
CA PRO A 25 3.57 12.55 8.77
C PRO A 25 2.12 12.56 8.27
N ILE A 26 1.84 11.84 7.18
CA ILE A 26 0.51 11.70 6.59
C ILE A 26 0.26 10.21 6.36
N PHE A 27 -0.89 9.74 6.86
CA PHE A 27 -1.27 8.33 6.78
C PHE A 27 -2.56 8.17 5.99
N GLY A 28 -2.50 7.44 4.86
CA GLY A 28 -3.65 7.13 4.02
C GLY A 28 -4.14 5.70 4.22
N ILE A 29 -5.42 5.53 4.56
CA ILE A 29 -6.07 4.23 4.71
C ILE A 29 -7.25 4.17 3.74
N CYS A 30 -7.45 3.02 3.09
CA CYS A 30 -8.57 2.78 2.19
C CYS A 30 -8.65 3.85 1.09
N THR A 31 -9.74 4.60 0.98
CA THR A 31 -9.87 5.72 0.02
C THR A 31 -8.78 6.78 0.20
N GLY A 32 -8.35 7.05 1.44
CA GLY A 32 -7.24 7.98 1.69
C GLY A 32 -5.93 7.51 1.06
N ALA A 33 -5.70 6.22 1.06
CA ALA A 33 -4.59 5.59 0.38
C ALA A 33 -4.67 5.76 -1.15
N GLN A 34 -5.85 5.54 -1.73
CA GLN A 34 -6.09 5.77 -3.16
C GLN A 34 -5.83 7.25 -3.55
N ILE A 35 -6.22 8.20 -2.69
CA ILE A 35 -5.94 9.62 -2.90
C ILE A 35 -4.44 9.90 -2.95
N LEU A 36 -3.66 9.34 -2.03
CA LEU A 36 -2.21 9.54 -2.00
C LEU A 36 -1.51 9.02 -3.27
N VAL A 37 -1.96 7.88 -3.79
CA VAL A 37 -1.42 7.32 -5.05
C VAL A 37 -1.86 8.16 -6.25
N GLU A 38 -3.15 8.45 -6.38
CA GLU A 38 -3.69 9.22 -7.51
C GLU A 38 -3.17 10.66 -7.58
N SER A 39 -2.79 11.23 -6.43
CA SER A 39 -2.18 12.56 -6.38
C SER A 39 -0.66 12.59 -6.63
N GLY A 40 -0.04 11.42 -6.85
CA GLY A 40 1.41 11.28 -7.02
C GLY A 40 2.23 11.46 -5.73
N LEU A 41 1.57 11.67 -4.57
CA LEU A 41 2.25 11.83 -3.28
C LEU A 41 2.97 10.56 -2.84
N VAL A 42 2.48 9.40 -3.26
CA VAL A 42 3.09 8.10 -3.02
C VAL A 42 3.14 7.35 -4.36
N PRO A 43 4.30 6.81 -4.74
CA PRO A 43 5.59 6.73 -4.06
C PRO A 43 6.39 8.03 -4.07
N GLY A 44 5.90 9.12 -4.67
CA GLY A 44 6.57 10.42 -4.68
C GLY A 44 7.72 10.47 -5.68
N THR A 45 7.45 10.12 -6.93
CA THR A 45 8.41 10.29 -8.04
C THR A 45 8.72 11.77 -8.29
N SER A 46 9.83 12.05 -8.96
CA SER A 46 10.35 13.40 -9.16
C SER A 46 9.40 14.38 -9.85
N ASP A 47 8.43 13.87 -10.59
CA ASP A 47 7.45 14.66 -11.36
C ASP A 47 6.08 14.77 -10.69
N ASP A 48 5.91 14.26 -9.46
CA ASP A 48 4.63 14.24 -8.73
C ASP A 48 3.47 13.61 -9.55
N GLN A 49 3.78 12.73 -10.49
CA GLN A 49 2.78 12.05 -11.32
C GLN A 49 2.37 10.69 -10.72
N THR A 50 1.19 10.23 -11.09
CA THR A 50 0.72 8.88 -10.74
C THR A 50 1.59 7.85 -11.45
N SER A 51 2.38 7.11 -10.71
CA SER A 51 3.33 6.12 -11.23
C SER A 51 3.01 4.68 -10.79
N VAL A 52 2.09 4.53 -9.83
CA VAL A 52 1.59 3.25 -9.32
C VAL A 52 0.09 3.20 -9.55
N ALA A 53 -0.44 2.06 -9.97
CA ALA A 53 -1.87 1.85 -10.10
C ALA A 53 -2.42 0.97 -8.98
N LEU A 54 -3.65 1.26 -8.57
CA LEU A 54 -4.46 0.40 -7.72
C LEU A 54 -5.59 -0.21 -8.55
N ALA A 55 -5.55 -1.51 -8.68
CA ALA A 55 -6.47 -2.27 -9.52
C ALA A 55 -7.38 -3.19 -8.68
N ASP A 56 -8.37 -3.76 -9.35
CA ASP A 56 -9.22 -4.79 -8.77
C ASP A 56 -8.41 -5.95 -8.21
N ASN A 57 -8.80 -6.41 -7.03
CA ASN A 57 -8.18 -7.57 -6.41
C ASN A 57 -8.29 -8.80 -7.30
N LYS A 58 -7.21 -9.57 -7.35
CA LYS A 58 -7.15 -10.90 -7.98
C LYS A 58 -6.57 -11.90 -7.00
N ARG A 59 -7.33 -12.90 -6.63
CA ARG A 59 -6.83 -14.04 -5.85
C ARG A 59 -6.23 -15.04 -6.82
N ILE A 60 -4.93 -15.26 -6.73
CA ILE A 60 -4.17 -16.12 -7.66
C ILE A 60 -3.66 -17.33 -6.90
N LYS A 61 -3.94 -18.52 -7.43
CA LYS A 61 -3.47 -19.79 -6.88
C LYS A 61 -3.02 -20.70 -8.00
N SER A 62 -1.79 -21.19 -7.91
CA SER A 62 -1.15 -22.04 -8.95
C SER A 62 -1.22 -21.43 -10.36
N GLY A 63 -1.06 -20.09 -10.45
CA GLY A 63 -1.13 -19.36 -11.71
C GLY A 63 -2.54 -19.06 -12.23
N GLU A 64 -3.59 -19.53 -11.56
CA GLU A 64 -4.99 -19.32 -11.95
C GLU A 64 -5.67 -18.28 -11.07
N VAL A 65 -6.56 -17.45 -11.67
CA VAL A 65 -7.39 -16.52 -10.93
C VAL A 65 -8.58 -17.25 -10.32
N VAL A 66 -8.53 -17.49 -9.01
CA VAL A 66 -9.59 -18.19 -8.26
C VAL A 66 -10.67 -17.23 -7.71
N GLY A 67 -10.52 -15.94 -7.91
CA GLY A 67 -11.53 -14.94 -7.54
C GLY A 67 -11.05 -13.51 -7.77
N THR A 68 -12.00 -12.59 -7.87
CA THR A 68 -11.75 -11.15 -8.10
C THR A 68 -12.64 -10.28 -7.19
N GLY A 69 -12.35 -8.98 -7.17
CA GLY A 69 -13.18 -7.99 -6.48
C GLY A 69 -13.08 -8.05 -4.96
N TYR A 70 -14.19 -7.74 -4.28
CA TYR A 70 -14.23 -7.61 -2.83
C TYR A 70 -13.82 -8.91 -2.12
N TYR A 71 -12.96 -8.74 -1.13
CA TYR A 71 -12.54 -9.82 -0.26
C TYR A 71 -12.33 -9.31 1.16
N ASN A 72 -12.74 -10.10 2.14
CA ASN A 72 -12.60 -9.79 3.56
C ASN A 72 -11.92 -10.96 4.28
N ALA A 73 -10.82 -10.69 4.96
CA ALA A 73 -10.07 -11.67 5.73
C ALA A 73 -9.14 -10.97 6.73
N TRP A 74 -8.57 -11.75 7.64
CA TRP A 74 -7.38 -11.34 8.39
C TRP A 74 -6.14 -11.67 7.58
N SER A 75 -5.20 -10.73 7.52
CA SER A 75 -3.95 -10.90 6.78
C SER A 75 -2.76 -10.60 7.67
N ASN A 76 -1.70 -11.38 7.51
CA ASN A 76 -0.43 -11.10 8.16
C ASN A 76 0.42 -10.24 7.24
N LEU A 77 0.98 -9.18 7.81
CA LEU A 77 1.91 -8.28 7.16
C LEU A 77 3.25 -8.36 7.86
N LYS A 78 4.32 -8.40 7.08
CA LYS A 78 5.69 -8.36 7.58
C LYS A 78 6.32 -7.03 7.24
N LEU A 79 6.95 -6.37 8.20
CA LEU A 79 7.80 -5.21 7.95
C LEU A 79 8.97 -5.67 7.06
N SER A 80 9.16 -5.03 5.90
CA SER A 80 10.14 -5.43 4.88
C SER A 80 11.18 -4.35 4.57
N VAL A 81 11.22 -3.32 5.40
CA VAL A 81 12.21 -2.24 5.36
C VAL A 81 12.78 -2.03 6.77
N PRO A 82 13.92 -1.36 6.94
CA PRO A 82 14.42 -0.98 8.26
C PRO A 82 13.35 -0.19 9.04
N GLN A 83 13.24 -0.44 10.35
CA GLN A 83 12.20 0.18 11.19
C GLN A 83 12.20 1.71 11.14
N ASN A 84 13.34 2.33 10.90
CA ASN A 84 13.49 3.78 10.84
C ASN A 84 13.17 4.40 9.47
N SER A 85 12.84 3.59 8.46
CA SER A 85 12.57 4.09 7.10
C SER A 85 11.29 4.93 7.02
N THR A 86 10.35 4.78 7.96
CA THR A 86 9.15 5.61 8.01
C THR A 86 8.86 6.15 9.41
N ALA A 87 8.15 7.28 9.48
CA ALA A 87 7.67 7.85 10.74
C ALA A 87 6.74 6.89 11.50
N PHE A 88 6.11 5.94 10.80
CA PHE A 88 5.07 5.06 11.33
C PHE A 88 5.58 3.70 11.80
N THR A 89 6.82 3.34 11.48
CA THR A 89 7.38 2.02 11.77
C THR A 89 8.46 2.02 12.87
N ARG A 90 8.83 3.19 13.38
CA ARG A 90 9.94 3.36 14.34
C ARG A 90 9.77 2.60 15.66
N HIS A 91 8.55 2.26 16.03
CA HIS A 91 8.20 1.51 17.24
C HIS A 91 8.17 0.00 17.03
N LEU A 92 8.33 -0.45 15.78
CA LEU A 92 8.30 -1.86 15.42
C LEU A 92 9.71 -2.46 15.52
N SER A 93 9.78 -3.77 15.66
CA SER A 93 11.03 -4.53 15.58
C SER A 93 11.35 -4.88 14.12
N GLU A 94 12.61 -5.18 13.82
CA GLU A 94 12.97 -5.71 12.50
C GLU A 94 12.18 -6.98 12.19
N ASN A 95 11.66 -7.06 10.97
CA ASN A 95 10.81 -8.16 10.50
C ASN A 95 9.54 -8.40 11.33
N GLU A 96 9.10 -7.42 12.11
CA GLU A 96 7.88 -7.56 12.89
C GLU A 96 6.68 -7.90 12.01
N MET A 97 5.86 -8.80 12.53
CA MET A 97 4.59 -9.19 11.88
C MET A 97 3.41 -8.58 12.61
N ILE A 98 2.50 -8.03 11.84
CA ILE A 98 1.21 -7.55 12.34
C ILE A 98 0.08 -8.31 11.66
N ASN A 99 -0.97 -8.62 12.41
CA ASN A 99 -2.17 -9.25 11.87
C ASN A 99 -3.30 -8.21 11.87
N ILE A 100 -3.83 -7.92 10.70
CA ILE A 100 -4.81 -6.85 10.51
C ILE A 100 -5.95 -7.27 9.59
N PRO A 101 -7.16 -6.70 9.77
CA PRO A 101 -8.27 -6.97 8.86
C PRO A 101 -8.01 -6.39 7.47
N PHE A 102 -8.36 -7.14 6.46
CA PHE A 102 -8.32 -6.80 5.06
C PHE A 102 -9.75 -6.81 4.52
N ALA A 103 -10.22 -5.70 3.98
CA ALA A 103 -11.59 -5.60 3.46
C ALA A 103 -11.67 -4.53 2.37
N HIS A 104 -11.45 -4.91 1.11
CA HIS A 104 -11.59 -4.01 -0.05
C HIS A 104 -11.73 -4.77 -1.37
N ALA A 105 -12.16 -4.08 -2.41
CA ALA A 105 -12.27 -4.59 -3.78
C ALA A 105 -11.09 -4.14 -4.66
N GLU A 106 -10.58 -2.93 -4.44
CA GLU A 106 -9.53 -2.26 -5.22
C GLU A 106 -8.37 -1.87 -4.30
N GLY A 107 -7.32 -2.63 -4.28
CA GLY A 107 -6.13 -2.38 -3.46
C GLY A 107 -4.92 -3.17 -3.94
N ARG A 108 -5.06 -3.75 -5.14
CA ARG A 108 -3.98 -4.49 -5.79
C ARG A 108 -2.98 -3.51 -6.40
N PHE A 109 -1.77 -3.49 -5.87
CA PHE A 109 -0.68 -2.71 -6.45
C PHE A 109 -0.26 -3.28 -7.80
N ILE A 110 -0.16 -2.39 -8.79
CA ILE A 110 0.46 -2.62 -10.09
C ILE A 110 1.57 -1.59 -10.23
N ILE A 111 2.80 -2.05 -10.32
CA ILE A 111 4.00 -1.21 -10.29
C ILE A 111 4.92 -1.61 -11.45
N PRO A 112 5.38 -0.68 -12.30
CA PRO A 112 6.42 -0.96 -13.28
C PRO A 112 7.69 -1.53 -12.62
N ASP A 113 8.35 -2.48 -13.28
CA ASP A 113 9.49 -3.21 -12.72
C ASP A 113 10.65 -2.30 -12.32
N ASP A 114 10.97 -1.31 -13.16
CA ASP A 114 12.01 -0.31 -12.89
C ASP A 114 11.70 0.54 -11.66
N LEU A 115 10.46 1.00 -11.53
CA LEU A 115 10.01 1.74 -10.36
C LEU A 115 10.00 0.86 -9.09
N LEU A 116 9.62 -0.41 -9.21
CA LEU A 116 9.64 -1.33 -8.08
C LEU A 116 11.07 -1.54 -7.55
N GLU A 117 12.05 -1.66 -8.42
CA GLU A 117 13.47 -1.77 -8.03
C GLU A 117 13.97 -0.47 -7.36
N GLU A 118 13.59 0.69 -7.88
CA GLU A 118 13.86 1.97 -7.23
C GLU A 118 13.23 2.04 -5.83
N MET A 119 11.95 1.68 -5.69
CA MET A 119 11.24 1.67 -4.41
C MET A 119 11.87 0.72 -3.38
N LYS A 120 12.38 -0.43 -3.82
CA LYS A 120 13.12 -1.35 -2.94
C LYS A 120 14.43 -0.73 -2.45
N THR A 121 15.16 -0.08 -3.34
CA THR A 121 16.43 0.59 -3.03
C THR A 121 16.24 1.74 -2.03
N ASN A 122 15.10 2.43 -2.12
CA ASN A 122 14.76 3.58 -1.28
C ASN A 122 13.95 3.21 -0.02
N ASP A 123 13.84 1.92 0.35
CA ASP A 123 13.07 1.44 1.50
C ASP A 123 11.60 1.87 1.50
N GLN A 124 10.97 1.97 0.33
CA GLN A 124 9.58 2.41 0.17
C GLN A 124 8.56 1.26 0.21
N THR A 125 9.03 0.00 0.16
CA THR A 125 8.20 -1.22 0.16
C THR A 125 7.92 -1.69 1.60
N VAL A 126 7.16 -0.93 2.37
CA VAL A 126 7.12 -0.95 3.84
C VAL A 126 6.58 -2.26 4.41
N PHE A 127 5.40 -2.70 3.98
CA PHE A 127 4.82 -3.96 4.43
C PHE A 127 4.50 -4.88 3.26
N ARG A 128 4.74 -6.17 3.47
CA ARG A 128 4.40 -7.23 2.52
C ARG A 128 3.49 -8.26 3.16
N TYR A 129 2.54 -8.76 2.38
CA TYR A 129 1.73 -9.89 2.79
C TYR A 129 2.59 -11.14 3.01
N CYS A 130 2.36 -11.84 4.11
CA CYS A 130 3.07 -13.06 4.47
C CYS A 130 2.13 -14.10 5.09
N ASP A 131 2.59 -15.31 5.22
CA ASP A 131 1.92 -16.35 6.00
C ASP A 131 2.17 -16.16 7.52
N TYR A 132 1.60 -17.05 8.33
CA TYR A 132 1.74 -17.00 9.80
C TYR A 132 3.19 -17.22 10.31
N ASN A 133 4.09 -17.73 9.45
CA ASN A 133 5.51 -17.89 9.75
C ASN A 133 6.36 -16.70 9.23
N GLY A 134 5.74 -15.69 8.64
CA GLY A 134 6.44 -14.55 8.02
C GLY A 134 7.03 -14.83 6.65
N LYS A 135 6.67 -15.98 6.03
CA LYS A 135 7.11 -16.31 4.67
C LYS A 135 6.23 -15.57 3.65
N VAL A 136 6.87 -14.81 2.79
CA VAL A 136 6.21 -14.12 1.68
C VAL A 136 5.95 -15.12 0.54
N SER A 137 4.73 -15.10 -0.02
CA SER A 137 4.35 -15.95 -1.17
C SER A 137 3.33 -15.18 -2.02
N SER A 138 3.47 -15.24 -3.34
CA SER A 138 2.52 -14.65 -4.29
C SER A 138 1.18 -15.39 -4.36
N GLU A 139 1.12 -16.59 -3.78
CA GLU A 139 -0.06 -17.45 -3.81
C GLU A 139 -1.14 -17.00 -2.83
N PHE A 140 -2.41 -17.10 -3.26
CA PHE A 140 -3.55 -17.02 -2.36
C PHE A 140 -3.56 -18.22 -1.40
N PRO A 141 -3.83 -18.06 -0.08
CA PRO A 141 -4.33 -16.86 0.59
C PRO A 141 -3.26 -15.91 1.13
N THR A 142 -1.97 -16.21 1.03
CA THR A 142 -0.89 -15.37 1.57
C THR A 142 -0.88 -13.99 0.91
N ASN A 143 -0.99 -13.92 -0.42
CA ASN A 143 -1.26 -12.68 -1.15
C ASN A 143 -2.76 -12.61 -1.44
N PRO A 144 -3.54 -11.86 -0.64
CA PRO A 144 -5.01 -11.91 -0.72
C PRO A 144 -5.59 -11.13 -1.89
N ASN A 145 -4.81 -10.26 -2.54
CA ASN A 145 -5.28 -9.38 -3.59
C ASN A 145 -4.45 -9.40 -4.89
N GLY A 146 -3.36 -10.17 -4.92
CA GLY A 146 -2.50 -10.28 -6.11
C GLY A 146 -1.61 -9.06 -6.36
N SER A 147 -1.31 -8.26 -5.32
CA SER A 147 -0.38 -7.13 -5.43
C SER A 147 1.00 -7.56 -5.87
N ASP A 148 1.63 -6.78 -6.73
CA ASP A 148 3.02 -6.95 -7.13
C ASP A 148 3.92 -6.94 -5.90
N TYR A 149 4.95 -7.77 -5.90
CA TYR A 149 5.89 -7.93 -4.77
C TYR A 149 5.21 -8.23 -3.42
N ASN A 150 3.95 -8.69 -3.41
CA ASN A 150 3.12 -8.90 -2.21
C ASN A 150 2.90 -7.62 -1.37
N LEU A 151 2.94 -6.47 -1.98
CA LEU A 151 2.85 -5.21 -1.25
C LEU A 151 1.48 -5.03 -0.59
N ALA A 152 1.54 -4.64 0.67
CA ALA A 152 0.40 -4.25 1.49
C ALA A 152 0.47 -2.78 1.91
N ALA A 153 1.68 -2.21 1.96
CA ALA A 153 1.89 -0.80 2.25
C ALA A 153 3.16 -0.28 1.58
N ILE A 154 3.09 0.94 1.10
CA ILE A 154 4.23 1.68 0.50
C ILE A 154 4.34 3.07 1.11
N SER A 155 5.54 3.66 1.05
CA SER A 155 5.79 5.03 1.48
C SER A 155 6.33 5.89 0.34
N ASN A 156 6.39 7.20 0.56
CA ASN A 156 7.24 8.06 -0.24
C ASN A 156 8.71 7.97 0.24
N ALA A 157 9.64 8.47 -0.55
CA ALA A 157 11.08 8.39 -0.25
C ALA A 157 11.48 9.04 1.09
N SER A 158 10.73 10.03 1.58
CA SER A 158 11.00 10.66 2.88
C SER A 158 10.46 9.85 4.08
N GLY A 159 9.71 8.77 3.85
CA GLY A 159 9.08 7.97 4.90
C GLY A 159 7.99 8.69 5.71
N CYS A 160 7.59 9.89 5.28
CA CYS A 160 6.57 10.68 5.96
C CYS A 160 5.14 10.34 5.51
N LEU A 161 4.99 9.70 4.36
CA LEU A 161 3.72 9.26 3.82
C LEU A 161 3.68 7.74 3.86
N LEU A 162 2.63 7.18 4.42
CA LEU A 162 2.39 5.75 4.44
C LEU A 162 0.99 5.45 3.90
N TYR A 163 0.94 4.52 3.01
CA TYR A 163 -0.26 3.92 2.45
C TYR A 163 -0.49 2.54 3.04
N THR A 164 -1.69 2.23 3.50
CA THR A 164 -2.08 0.86 3.84
C THR A 164 -3.42 0.46 3.25
N SER A 165 -3.53 -0.80 2.86
CA SER A 165 -4.70 -1.37 2.20
C SER A 165 -5.85 -1.80 3.14
N PRO A 166 -5.67 -2.15 4.42
CA PRO A 166 -6.78 -2.59 5.24
C PRO A 166 -7.66 -1.44 5.73
N SER A 167 -8.97 -1.64 5.64
CA SER A 167 -9.96 -0.77 6.26
C SER A 167 -10.83 -1.58 7.22
N PRO A 168 -10.93 -1.20 8.51
CA PRO A 168 -11.80 -1.89 9.46
C PRO A 168 -13.28 -1.51 9.31
N ARG A 169 -13.71 -0.77 8.30
CA ARG A 169 -15.03 -0.10 8.30
C ARG A 169 -16.00 -0.41 7.17
N ASP A 170 -15.82 -1.45 6.38
CA ASP A 170 -16.89 -1.88 5.47
C ASP A 170 -17.62 -3.14 5.97
N ASN A 171 -18.06 -3.12 7.23
CA ASN A 171 -19.13 -3.97 7.72
C ASN A 171 -20.49 -3.33 7.36
N ARG A 172 -20.76 -3.13 6.09
CA ARG A 172 -22.13 -3.00 5.60
C ARG A 172 -22.57 -4.33 5.03
N VAL A 173 -23.18 -5.10 5.90
CA VAL A 173 -24.13 -6.14 5.53
C VAL A 173 -25.36 -5.46 4.94
#